data_9bb00df8063781edda80bd3a1c01c413
#
_entry.id   9bb00df8063781edda80bd3a1c01c413
#
_cell.length_a   1.000
_cell.length_b   1.000
_cell.length_c   1.000
_cell.angle_alpha   90.00
_cell.angle_beta   90.00
_cell.angle_gamma   90.00
#
_symmetry.space_group_name_H-M   'P 1'
#
loop_
_entity.id
_entity.type
_entity.pdbx_description
1 polymer ?
#
loop_
_entity_poly.entity_id
_entity_poly.type
_entity_poly.pdbx_seq_one_letter_code
_entity_poly.pdbx_strand_id
1 'polypeptide(L)'
;DEVPPTGIFAATVPGAFDGWCSALERYGSGGKSMAQLLAPAIHYAERGYPVTPVIGNAWRLQEEKLASFEASARTYLPGGRAPRVGEVFRNPNLAATFRLLGDGGREVFYDGPVAKAIVEASRELGGVFEMEDFADTRCNWVEPIKTEYRGYELCEIPPSGQGLTALICLNILEAYSLSEMSYGSADHYHILIEAMKLSFADRAKYIADMDHVEVPLDGLLSKEYARGRQGEIDPIKALDHAAGVPLGASDTIYLTTADKDGNMCSFINSLFHHFGSGVTAGDTGIMLQ
;
A
#
# COMPACT_ATOMS: atom_id res chain seq x y z
N ASP A 1 -5.06 -23.81 -1.03
CA ASP A 1 -5.99 -22.96 -0.30
C ASP A 1 -5.56 -21.51 -0.58
N GLU A 2 -6.48 -20.66 -0.98
CA GLU A 2 -6.21 -19.25 -1.28
C GLU A 2 -6.54 -18.40 -0.05
N VAL A 3 -5.75 -17.34 0.17
CA VAL A 3 -6.07 -16.30 1.15
C VAL A 3 -7.33 -15.56 0.67
N PRO A 4 -8.37 -15.44 1.51
CA PRO A 4 -9.59 -14.75 1.10
C PRO A 4 -9.31 -13.27 0.83
N PRO A 5 -10.02 -12.62 -0.12
CA PRO A 5 -9.77 -11.22 -0.45
C PRO A 5 -10.28 -10.24 0.62
N THR A 6 -11.07 -10.70 1.58
CA THR A 6 -11.66 -9.90 2.66
C THR A 6 -11.75 -10.70 3.95
N GLY A 7 -11.97 -10.03 5.08
CA GLY A 7 -12.08 -10.66 6.38
C GLY A 7 -10.73 -10.76 7.10
N ILE A 8 -10.78 -11.33 8.30
CA ILE A 8 -9.62 -11.31 9.22
C ILE A 8 -8.42 -12.09 8.69
N PHE A 9 -8.65 -13.14 7.87
CA PHE A 9 -7.57 -13.92 7.28
C PHE A 9 -6.85 -13.22 6.11
N ALA A 10 -7.41 -12.12 5.60
CA ALA A 10 -6.73 -11.26 4.62
C ALA A 10 -5.79 -10.24 5.29
N ALA A 11 -5.99 -9.98 6.59
CA ALA A 11 -5.25 -8.97 7.32
C ALA A 11 -3.85 -9.45 7.71
N THR A 12 -2.88 -8.54 7.64
CA THR A 12 -1.52 -8.72 8.18
C THR A 12 -1.33 -7.85 9.41
N VAL A 13 -0.30 -8.12 10.21
CA VAL A 13 0.06 -7.22 11.33
C VAL A 13 0.40 -5.83 10.76
N PRO A 14 -0.26 -4.76 11.27
CA PRO A 14 -0.01 -3.41 10.75
C PRO A 14 1.41 -2.93 11.05
N GLY A 15 2.25 -2.80 10.03
CA GLY A 15 3.65 -2.36 10.16
C GLY A 15 3.87 -0.84 10.05
N ALA A 16 2.87 -0.09 9.57
CA ALA A 16 3.03 1.32 9.24
C ALA A 16 3.52 2.18 10.41
N PHE A 17 2.99 1.96 11.61
CA PHE A 17 3.35 2.78 12.76
C PHE A 17 4.80 2.53 13.23
N ASP A 18 5.30 1.31 13.14
CA ASP A 18 6.69 1.00 13.43
C ASP A 18 7.63 1.71 12.43
N GLY A 19 7.25 1.70 11.15
CA GLY A 19 7.97 2.45 10.11
C GLY A 19 8.00 3.96 10.38
N TRP A 20 6.88 4.55 10.84
CA TRP A 20 6.86 5.99 11.20
C TRP A 20 7.76 6.29 12.40
N CYS A 21 7.73 5.45 13.44
CA CYS A 21 8.60 5.60 14.60
C CYS A 21 10.06 5.52 14.20
N SER A 22 10.44 4.50 13.43
CA SER A 22 11.81 4.28 12.97
C SER A 22 12.31 5.40 12.05
N ALA A 23 11.47 5.90 11.15
CA ALA A 23 11.80 7.03 10.29
C ALA A 23 12.00 8.33 11.09
N LEU A 24 11.13 8.59 12.08
CA LEU A 24 11.26 9.74 12.96
C LEU A 24 12.53 9.67 13.81
N GLU A 25 12.87 8.50 14.33
CA GLU A 25 14.08 8.28 15.12
C GLU A 25 15.34 8.51 14.28
N ARG A 26 15.39 7.95 13.08
CA ARG A 26 16.59 7.98 12.23
C ARG A 26 16.81 9.30 11.49
N TYR A 27 15.73 9.93 11.02
CA TYR A 27 15.80 11.11 10.14
C TYR A 27 15.07 12.34 10.71
N GLY A 28 14.42 12.20 11.86
CA GLY A 28 13.73 13.33 12.48
C GLY A 28 14.72 14.43 12.86
N SER A 29 14.35 15.69 12.58
CA SER A 29 15.16 16.88 12.94
C SER A 29 15.24 17.15 14.45
N GLY A 30 14.51 16.37 15.29
CA GLY A 30 14.34 16.63 16.71
C GLY A 30 13.36 17.78 17.03
N GLY A 31 12.85 18.46 15.99
CA GLY A 31 11.96 19.61 16.17
C GLY A 31 10.49 19.28 16.46
N LYS A 32 10.06 18.02 16.27
CA LYS A 32 8.68 17.58 16.47
C LYS A 32 8.63 16.20 17.10
N SER A 33 7.73 16.02 18.07
CA SER A 33 7.38 14.72 18.63
C SER A 33 6.35 13.99 17.75
N MET A 34 6.17 12.67 17.95
CA MET A 34 5.12 11.89 17.30
C MET A 34 3.73 12.50 17.55
N ALA A 35 3.44 12.94 18.77
CA ALA A 35 2.17 13.60 19.10
C ALA A 35 1.94 14.88 18.26
N GLN A 36 2.99 15.67 18.03
CA GLN A 36 2.88 16.86 17.20
C GLN A 36 2.69 16.52 15.71
N LEU A 37 3.29 15.44 15.23
CA LEU A 37 3.12 14.96 13.86
C LEU A 37 1.71 14.40 13.63
N LEU A 38 1.15 13.72 14.61
CA LEU A 38 -0.21 13.16 14.54
C LEU A 38 -1.32 14.20 14.79
N ALA A 39 -1.00 15.39 15.31
CA ALA A 39 -2.00 16.40 15.66
C ALA A 39 -2.96 16.77 14.51
N PRO A 40 -2.52 16.95 13.24
CA PRO A 40 -3.44 17.18 12.13
C PRO A 40 -4.39 15.99 11.88
N ALA A 41 -3.87 14.75 11.94
CA ALA A 41 -4.68 13.55 11.75
C ALA A 41 -5.73 13.40 12.85
N ILE A 42 -5.34 13.66 14.10
CA ILE A 42 -6.26 13.71 15.26
C ILE A 42 -7.35 14.75 15.02
N HIS A 43 -6.98 15.94 14.56
CA HIS A 43 -7.95 17.01 14.27
C HIS A 43 -8.99 16.56 13.24
N TYR A 44 -8.57 16.01 12.11
CA TYR A 44 -9.50 15.56 11.08
C TYR A 44 -10.33 14.34 11.51
N ALA A 45 -9.76 13.41 12.25
CA ALA A 45 -10.51 12.26 12.77
C ALA A 45 -11.60 12.70 13.76
N GLU A 46 -11.31 13.68 14.61
CA GLU A 46 -12.23 14.17 15.64
C GLU A 46 -13.26 15.18 15.10
N ARG A 47 -12.79 16.21 14.38
CA ARG A 47 -13.64 17.28 13.85
C ARG A 47 -14.34 16.90 12.55
N GLY A 48 -13.76 15.96 11.83
CA GLY A 48 -14.24 15.45 10.58
C GLY A 48 -13.78 16.25 9.37
N TYR A 49 -14.07 15.70 8.23
CA TYR A 49 -13.80 16.30 6.91
C TYR A 49 -14.96 16.02 5.97
N PRO A 50 -15.23 16.91 4.99
CA PRO A 50 -16.29 16.68 4.01
C PRO A 50 -15.87 15.56 3.03
N VAL A 51 -16.77 14.64 2.79
CA VAL A 51 -16.56 13.54 1.83
C VAL A 51 -16.57 14.09 0.40
N THR A 52 -15.49 13.82 -0.35
CA THR A 52 -15.34 14.27 -1.74
C THR A 52 -16.06 13.32 -2.71
N PRO A 53 -16.35 13.75 -3.98
CA PRO A 53 -17.08 12.92 -4.95
C PRO A 53 -16.42 11.57 -5.23
N VAL A 54 -15.10 11.52 -5.43
CA VAL A 54 -14.36 10.27 -5.72
C VAL A 54 -14.44 9.33 -4.52
N ILE A 55 -14.10 9.85 -3.34
CA ILE A 55 -14.10 9.06 -2.09
C ILE A 55 -15.52 8.58 -1.75
N GLY A 56 -16.52 9.45 -1.87
CA GLY A 56 -17.93 9.08 -1.59
C GLY A 56 -18.45 7.98 -2.51
N ASN A 57 -18.05 7.99 -3.79
CA ASN A 57 -18.41 6.91 -4.72
C ASN A 57 -17.69 5.60 -4.39
N ALA A 58 -16.39 5.65 -4.14
CA ALA A 58 -15.61 4.49 -3.73
C ALA A 58 -16.16 3.87 -2.44
N TRP A 59 -16.49 4.70 -1.46
CA TRP A 59 -17.08 4.27 -0.20
C TRP A 59 -18.42 3.55 -0.39
N ARG A 60 -19.31 4.14 -1.19
CA ARG A 60 -20.63 3.56 -1.51
C ARG A 60 -20.49 2.16 -2.13
N LEU A 61 -19.51 1.93 -2.97
CA LEU A 61 -19.22 0.62 -3.58
C LEU A 61 -18.73 -0.43 -2.57
N GLN A 62 -18.32 -0.01 -1.36
CA GLN A 62 -17.85 -0.91 -0.30
C GLN A 62 -18.87 -1.07 0.85
N GLU A 63 -20.09 -0.55 0.73
CA GLU A 63 -21.13 -0.64 1.78
C GLU A 63 -21.36 -2.09 2.23
N GLU A 64 -21.52 -3.02 1.30
CA GLU A 64 -21.76 -4.42 1.60
C GLU A 64 -20.59 -5.06 2.37
N LYS A 65 -19.35 -4.81 1.92
CA LYS A 65 -18.15 -5.28 2.62
C LYS A 65 -18.06 -4.72 4.04
N LEU A 66 -18.27 -3.43 4.21
CA LEU A 66 -18.23 -2.79 5.53
C LEU A 66 -19.38 -3.24 6.44
N ALA A 67 -20.56 -3.49 5.88
CA ALA A 67 -21.72 -3.98 6.63
C ALA A 67 -21.56 -5.43 7.12
N SER A 68 -20.64 -6.19 6.51
CA SER A 68 -20.37 -7.59 6.91
C SER A 68 -19.65 -7.69 8.26
N PHE A 69 -19.08 -6.59 8.78
CA PHE A 69 -18.34 -6.54 10.04
C PHE A 69 -18.91 -5.46 10.96
N GLU A 70 -19.40 -5.84 12.13
CA GLU A 70 -20.11 -4.92 13.04
C GLU A 70 -19.29 -3.66 13.39
N ALA A 71 -18.02 -3.82 13.76
CA ALA A 71 -17.14 -2.71 14.10
C ALA A 71 -16.92 -1.76 12.91
N SER A 72 -16.83 -2.31 11.69
CA SER A 72 -16.67 -1.53 10.46
C SER A 72 -17.96 -0.79 10.10
N ALA A 73 -19.10 -1.46 10.19
CA ALA A 73 -20.40 -0.84 9.98
C ALA A 73 -20.63 0.32 10.93
N ARG A 74 -20.36 0.11 12.22
CA ARG A 74 -20.49 1.14 13.27
C ARG A 74 -19.58 2.34 13.01
N THR A 75 -18.36 2.12 12.55
CA THR A 75 -17.35 3.16 12.35
C THR A 75 -17.52 3.88 11.01
N TYR A 76 -17.70 3.12 9.93
CA TYR A 76 -17.61 3.64 8.56
C TYR A 76 -18.94 3.76 7.83
N LEU A 77 -20.04 3.28 8.40
CA LEU A 77 -21.39 3.43 7.86
C LEU A 77 -22.30 4.20 8.83
N PRO A 78 -22.03 5.49 9.11
CA PRO A 78 -22.84 6.27 10.03
C PRO A 78 -24.31 6.34 9.54
N GLY A 79 -25.22 5.88 10.39
CA GLY A 79 -26.64 5.76 10.03
C GLY A 79 -26.93 4.60 9.05
N GLY A 80 -26.06 3.59 8.98
CA GLY A 80 -26.23 2.34 8.21
C GLY A 80 -25.91 2.46 6.73
N ARG A 81 -25.21 3.50 6.30
CA ARG A 81 -24.80 3.73 4.90
C ARG A 81 -23.48 4.48 4.79
N ALA A 82 -22.87 4.46 3.61
CA ALA A 82 -21.74 5.36 3.31
C ALA A 82 -22.16 6.83 3.43
N PRO A 83 -21.27 7.70 3.93
CA PRO A 83 -21.54 9.13 3.94
C PRO A 83 -21.61 9.68 2.51
N ARG A 84 -22.54 10.59 2.27
CA ARG A 84 -22.74 11.23 0.97
C ARG A 84 -21.67 12.31 0.73
N VAL A 85 -21.49 12.65 -0.53
CA VAL A 85 -20.63 13.77 -0.92
C VAL A 85 -21.05 15.04 -0.18
N GLY A 86 -20.10 15.71 0.47
CA GLY A 86 -20.30 16.90 1.27
C GLY A 86 -20.69 16.65 2.74
N GLU A 87 -21.12 15.44 3.09
CA GLU A 87 -21.33 15.08 4.51
C GLU A 87 -20.00 15.05 5.25
N VAL A 88 -20.01 15.46 6.51
CA VAL A 88 -18.81 15.45 7.36
C VAL A 88 -18.67 14.10 8.05
N PHE A 89 -17.66 13.35 7.66
CA PHE A 89 -17.29 12.09 8.33
C PHE A 89 -16.33 12.32 9.50
N ARG A 90 -16.52 11.57 10.57
CA ARG A 90 -15.68 11.59 11.79
C ARG A 90 -15.36 10.17 12.22
N ASN A 91 -14.16 10.00 12.79
CA ASN A 91 -13.75 8.75 13.43
C ASN A 91 -13.10 9.07 14.80
N PRO A 92 -13.90 9.35 15.82
CA PRO A 92 -13.39 9.72 17.14
C PRO A 92 -12.57 8.61 17.80
N ASN A 93 -12.84 7.35 17.48
CA ASN A 93 -12.06 6.21 17.98
C ASN A 93 -10.63 6.26 17.41
N LEU A 94 -10.47 6.51 16.12
CA LEU A 94 -9.16 6.69 15.51
C LEU A 94 -8.42 7.91 16.10
N ALA A 95 -9.14 9.00 16.37
CA ALA A 95 -8.55 10.15 17.06
C ALA A 95 -8.00 9.79 18.45
N ALA A 96 -8.75 8.99 19.22
CA ALA A 96 -8.31 8.50 20.52
C ALA A 96 -7.09 7.59 20.39
N THR A 97 -7.11 6.68 19.43
CA THR A 97 -5.96 5.81 19.12
C THR A 97 -4.71 6.63 18.76
N PHE A 98 -4.82 7.61 17.88
CA PHE A 98 -3.68 8.47 17.53
C PHE A 98 -3.13 9.27 18.70
N ARG A 99 -3.97 9.68 19.68
CA ARG A 99 -3.47 10.31 20.92
C ARG A 99 -2.64 9.32 21.73
N LEU A 100 -3.15 8.11 21.95
CA LEU A 100 -2.41 7.06 22.66
C LEU A 100 -1.06 6.79 22.00
N LEU A 101 -1.03 6.70 20.65
CA LEU A 101 0.20 6.48 19.90
C LEU A 101 1.17 7.67 19.97
N GLY A 102 0.65 8.89 19.97
CA GLY A 102 1.45 10.11 20.10
C GLY A 102 2.14 10.23 21.45
N ASP A 103 1.45 9.80 22.52
CA ASP A 103 1.93 9.89 23.90
C ASP A 103 2.83 8.71 24.31
N GLY A 104 2.50 7.49 23.86
CA GLY A 104 3.15 6.26 24.30
C GLY A 104 4.01 5.55 23.24
N GLY A 105 4.04 6.06 22.02
CA GLY A 105 4.90 5.56 20.95
C GLY A 105 4.64 4.10 20.56
N ARG A 106 5.72 3.46 20.09
CA ARG A 106 5.68 2.11 19.53
C ARG A 106 5.09 1.06 20.49
N GLU A 107 5.46 1.11 21.76
CA GLU A 107 5.05 0.12 22.77
C GLU A 107 3.53 0.07 22.95
N VAL A 108 2.86 1.22 22.87
CA VAL A 108 1.40 1.29 22.97
C VAL A 108 0.71 0.57 21.83
N PHE A 109 1.31 0.59 20.64
CA PHE A 109 0.77 -0.14 19.48
C PHE A 109 1.05 -1.63 19.57
N TYR A 110 2.32 -2.04 19.71
CA TYR A 110 2.74 -3.42 19.49
C TYR A 110 2.75 -4.31 20.73
N ASP A 111 2.88 -3.72 21.93
CA ASP A 111 2.88 -4.45 23.21
C ASP A 111 1.70 -4.03 24.10
N GLY A 112 0.97 -3.00 23.67
CA GLY A 112 -0.01 -2.28 24.48
C GLY A 112 -1.47 -2.55 24.08
N PRO A 113 -2.33 -1.58 24.40
CA PRO A 113 -3.78 -1.70 24.23
C PRO A 113 -4.22 -1.83 22.77
N VAL A 114 -3.46 -1.29 21.81
CA VAL A 114 -3.84 -1.35 20.40
C VAL A 114 -3.68 -2.77 19.85
N ALA A 115 -2.52 -3.42 20.09
CA ALA A 115 -2.32 -4.83 19.74
C ALA A 115 -3.38 -5.73 20.39
N LYS A 116 -3.65 -5.52 21.69
CA LYS A 116 -4.69 -6.30 22.40
C LYS A 116 -6.05 -6.19 21.74
N ALA A 117 -6.47 -4.97 21.38
CA ALA A 117 -7.74 -4.76 20.69
C ALA A 117 -7.80 -5.44 19.31
N ILE A 118 -6.68 -5.43 18.57
CA ILE A 118 -6.60 -6.11 17.25
C ILE A 118 -6.65 -7.63 17.44
N VAL A 119 -5.92 -8.18 18.41
CA VAL A 119 -5.92 -9.63 18.71
C VAL A 119 -7.31 -10.08 19.19
N GLU A 120 -7.98 -9.31 20.03
CA GLU A 120 -9.36 -9.60 20.47
C GLU A 120 -10.33 -9.60 19.28
N ALA A 121 -10.31 -8.56 18.45
CA ALA A 121 -11.14 -8.50 17.24
C ALA A 121 -10.84 -9.65 16.27
N SER A 122 -9.57 -10.03 16.12
CA SER A 122 -9.16 -11.19 15.32
C SER A 122 -9.80 -12.47 15.88
N ARG A 123 -9.70 -12.69 17.18
CA ARG A 123 -10.23 -13.88 17.85
C ARG A 123 -11.75 -13.98 17.76
N GLU A 124 -12.46 -12.85 17.91
CA GLU A 124 -13.92 -12.78 17.73
C GLU A 124 -14.36 -13.17 16.32
N LEU A 125 -13.53 -12.88 15.32
CA LEU A 125 -13.78 -13.22 13.91
C LEU A 125 -13.19 -14.57 13.49
N GLY A 126 -12.67 -15.37 14.45
CA GLY A 126 -12.06 -16.67 14.18
C GLY A 126 -10.67 -16.62 13.57
N GLY A 127 -10.02 -15.44 13.61
CA GLY A 127 -8.65 -15.25 13.14
C GLY A 127 -7.60 -15.78 14.13
N VAL A 128 -6.34 -15.64 13.75
CA VAL A 128 -5.21 -16.33 14.40
C VAL A 128 -4.16 -15.39 14.99
N PHE A 129 -4.39 -14.09 15.01
CA PHE A 129 -3.42 -13.14 15.59
C PHE A 129 -3.20 -13.41 17.08
N GLU A 130 -1.94 -13.37 17.47
CA GLU A 130 -1.49 -13.46 18.85
C GLU A 130 -0.66 -12.22 19.22
N MET A 131 -0.45 -11.98 20.50
CA MET A 131 0.33 -10.81 20.96
C MET A 131 1.80 -10.89 20.53
N GLU A 132 2.34 -12.09 20.40
CA GLU A 132 3.67 -12.38 19.95
C GLU A 132 3.91 -11.87 18.52
N ASP A 133 2.93 -12.01 17.62
CA ASP A 133 3.02 -11.51 16.24
C ASP A 133 3.28 -10.01 16.20
N PHE A 134 2.66 -9.26 17.11
CA PHE A 134 2.85 -7.82 17.25
C PHE A 134 4.19 -7.49 17.91
N ALA A 135 4.53 -8.18 18.99
CA ALA A 135 5.77 -7.95 19.73
C ALA A 135 7.00 -8.17 18.83
N ASP A 136 6.93 -9.13 17.93
CA ASP A 136 8.03 -9.48 17.00
C ASP A 136 8.06 -8.60 15.74
N THR A 137 6.96 -7.90 15.45
CA THR A 137 6.89 -7.03 14.24
C THR A 137 7.91 -5.89 14.33
N ARG A 138 8.77 -5.78 13.32
CA ARG A 138 9.75 -4.70 13.12
C ARG A 138 9.81 -4.31 11.65
N CYS A 139 10.00 -3.03 11.39
CA CYS A 139 10.35 -2.57 10.06
C CYS A 139 11.82 -2.88 9.75
N ASN A 140 12.11 -3.16 8.49
CA ASN A 140 13.45 -3.42 8.01
C ASN A 140 13.97 -2.22 7.20
N TRP A 141 15.22 -1.83 7.45
CA TRP A 141 15.96 -0.92 6.60
C TRP A 141 16.66 -1.73 5.51
N VAL A 142 16.33 -1.44 4.27
CA VAL A 142 16.83 -2.20 3.12
C VAL A 142 17.56 -1.27 2.15
N GLU A 143 18.52 -1.83 1.39
CA GLU A 143 19.14 -1.11 0.28
C GLU A 143 18.19 -1.14 -0.93
N PRO A 144 17.95 0.01 -1.58
CA PRO A 144 17.10 0.06 -2.76
C PRO A 144 17.67 -0.76 -3.93
N ILE A 145 16.79 -1.47 -4.65
CA ILE A 145 17.09 -1.98 -5.97
C ILE A 145 16.99 -0.87 -7.01
N LYS A 146 17.73 -0.97 -8.11
CA LYS A 146 17.90 0.12 -9.05
C LYS A 146 17.90 -0.33 -10.50
N THR A 147 17.49 0.58 -11.39
CA THR A 147 17.79 0.49 -12.82
C THR A 147 18.05 1.87 -13.39
N GLU A 148 18.86 1.93 -14.43
CA GLU A 148 18.99 3.14 -15.24
C GLU A 148 17.91 3.15 -16.32
N TYR A 149 17.25 4.28 -16.51
CA TYR A 149 16.31 4.53 -17.60
C TYR A 149 16.53 5.92 -18.17
N ARG A 150 17.01 6.00 -19.40
CA ARG A 150 17.24 7.23 -20.16
C ARG A 150 18.09 8.28 -19.42
N GLY A 151 19.14 7.82 -18.75
CA GLY A 151 20.08 8.68 -18.02
C GLY A 151 19.66 9.04 -16.61
N TYR A 152 18.56 8.45 -16.10
CA TYR A 152 18.11 8.59 -14.72
C TYR A 152 18.23 7.25 -14.01
N GLU A 153 18.73 7.27 -12.79
CA GLU A 153 18.70 6.10 -11.90
C GLU A 153 17.35 6.09 -11.17
N LEU A 154 16.59 5.02 -11.33
CA LEU A 154 15.35 4.80 -10.60
C LEU A 154 15.60 3.78 -9.50
N CYS A 155 15.16 4.13 -8.29
CA CYS A 155 15.32 3.33 -7.09
C CYS A 155 13.95 2.88 -6.57
N GLU A 156 13.88 1.62 -6.18
CA GLU A 156 12.66 1.03 -5.60
C GLU A 156 12.98 0.16 -4.41
N ILE A 157 12.00 -0.07 -3.55
CA ILE A 157 12.13 -1.04 -2.47
C ILE A 157 12.18 -2.44 -3.06
N PRO A 158 13.09 -3.32 -2.55
CA PRO A 158 13.16 -4.70 -3.02
C PRO A 158 11.86 -5.49 -2.72
N PRO A 159 11.68 -6.68 -3.32
CA PRO A 159 10.58 -7.56 -2.95
C PRO A 159 10.53 -7.81 -1.41
N SER A 160 9.35 -8.05 -0.85
CA SER A 160 8.08 -8.52 -1.49
C SER A 160 7.24 -7.40 -2.13
N GLY A 161 7.65 -6.14 -2.06
CA GLY A 161 6.95 -5.03 -2.72
C GLY A 161 6.98 -5.12 -4.26
N GLN A 162 6.17 -4.26 -4.91
CA GLN A 162 5.98 -4.29 -6.37
C GLN A 162 6.97 -3.40 -7.14
N GLY A 163 7.89 -2.72 -6.47
CA GLY A 163 8.85 -1.80 -7.09
C GLY A 163 9.66 -2.44 -8.21
N LEU A 164 10.08 -3.70 -8.02
CA LEU A 164 10.77 -4.48 -9.06
C LEU A 164 9.98 -4.55 -10.38
N THR A 165 8.65 -4.67 -10.31
CA THR A 165 7.78 -4.71 -11.53
C THR A 165 7.91 -3.43 -12.35
N ALA A 166 7.95 -2.27 -11.68
CA ALA A 166 8.13 -0.98 -12.34
C ALA A 166 9.50 -0.89 -13.03
N LEU A 167 10.56 -1.35 -12.36
CA LEU A 167 11.91 -1.34 -12.92
C LEU A 167 12.03 -2.28 -14.14
N ILE A 168 11.43 -3.47 -14.10
CA ILE A 168 11.35 -4.39 -15.24
C ILE A 168 10.61 -3.73 -16.41
N CYS A 169 9.45 -3.12 -16.14
CA CYS A 169 8.66 -2.43 -17.15
C CYS A 169 9.46 -1.33 -17.85
N LEU A 170 10.16 -0.50 -17.09
CA LEU A 170 11.00 0.57 -17.64
C LEU A 170 12.16 0.02 -18.48
N ASN A 171 12.78 -1.07 -18.04
CA ASN A 171 13.83 -1.73 -18.81
C ASN A 171 13.31 -2.26 -20.17
N ILE A 172 12.10 -2.80 -20.22
CA ILE A 172 11.45 -3.23 -21.48
C ILE A 172 11.14 -2.01 -22.36
N LEU A 173 10.63 -0.93 -21.78
CA LEU A 173 10.24 0.29 -22.49
C LEU A 173 11.43 1.10 -23.02
N GLU A 174 12.64 0.91 -22.49
CA GLU A 174 13.81 1.66 -22.89
C GLU A 174 14.15 1.53 -24.38
N ALA A 175 13.80 0.39 -24.97
CA ALA A 175 14.05 0.12 -26.39
C ALA A 175 13.10 0.86 -27.36
N TYR A 176 12.04 1.48 -26.86
CA TYR A 176 11.05 2.18 -27.67
C TYR A 176 11.23 3.70 -27.61
N SER A 177 11.21 4.39 -28.75
CA SER A 177 11.24 5.85 -28.83
C SER A 177 9.87 6.45 -28.48
N LEU A 178 9.41 6.30 -27.20
CA LEU A 178 8.09 6.77 -26.77
C LEU A 178 7.85 8.27 -27.01
N SER A 179 8.92 9.08 -26.98
CA SER A 179 8.84 10.53 -27.25
C SER A 179 8.54 10.87 -28.73
N GLU A 180 8.77 9.93 -29.64
CA GLU A 180 8.45 10.08 -31.06
C GLU A 180 7.04 9.63 -31.40
N MET A 181 6.39 8.91 -30.48
CA MET A 181 4.99 8.50 -30.62
C MET A 181 4.07 9.67 -30.24
N SER A 182 2.95 9.82 -30.96
CA SER A 182 1.91 10.76 -30.55
C SER A 182 1.38 10.38 -29.16
N TYR A 183 1.51 11.26 -28.19
CA TYR A 183 1.00 11.03 -26.83
C TYR A 183 -0.51 10.68 -26.85
N GLY A 184 -0.86 9.56 -26.23
CA GLY A 184 -2.23 9.08 -26.19
C GLY A 184 -2.72 8.36 -27.44
N SER A 185 -1.84 8.12 -28.45
CA SER A 185 -2.18 7.30 -29.61
C SER A 185 -2.34 5.81 -29.23
N ALA A 186 -2.98 5.04 -30.11
CA ALA A 186 -3.13 3.61 -29.94
C ALA A 186 -1.77 2.91 -29.80
N ASP A 187 -0.79 3.28 -30.63
CA ASP A 187 0.55 2.70 -30.61
C ASP A 187 1.27 3.02 -29.28
N HIS A 188 1.14 4.26 -28.79
CA HIS A 188 1.71 4.66 -27.50
C HIS A 188 1.14 3.84 -26.35
N TYR A 189 -0.19 3.74 -26.25
CA TYR A 189 -0.81 2.91 -25.20
C TYR A 189 -0.55 1.42 -25.40
N HIS A 190 -0.51 0.93 -26.63
CA HIS A 190 -0.25 -0.48 -26.92
C HIS A 190 1.09 -0.91 -26.33
N ILE A 191 2.17 -0.20 -26.64
CA ILE A 191 3.51 -0.52 -26.13
C ILE A 191 3.57 -0.45 -24.60
N LEU A 192 2.97 0.59 -23.97
CA LEU A 192 2.93 0.72 -22.51
C LEU A 192 2.19 -0.47 -21.87
N ILE A 193 1.04 -0.86 -22.42
CA ILE A 193 0.22 -1.95 -21.88
C ILE A 193 0.90 -3.30 -22.06
N GLU A 194 1.51 -3.59 -23.21
CA GLU A 194 2.22 -4.86 -23.45
C GLU A 194 3.44 -4.97 -22.52
N ALA A 195 4.22 -3.92 -22.34
CA ALA A 195 5.35 -3.91 -21.39
C ALA A 195 4.88 -4.14 -19.94
N MET A 196 3.76 -3.52 -19.55
CA MET A 196 3.16 -3.79 -18.23
C MET A 196 2.72 -5.24 -18.08
N LYS A 197 2.03 -5.81 -19.08
CA LYS A 197 1.57 -7.21 -19.05
C LYS A 197 2.74 -8.17 -18.86
N LEU A 198 3.84 -7.99 -19.57
CA LEU A 198 5.07 -8.78 -19.44
C LEU A 198 5.65 -8.65 -18.04
N SER A 199 5.75 -7.43 -17.51
CA SER A 199 6.31 -7.19 -16.18
C SER A 199 5.43 -7.76 -15.05
N PHE A 200 4.10 -7.74 -15.23
CA PHE A 200 3.17 -8.38 -14.29
C PHE A 200 3.20 -9.91 -14.39
N ALA A 201 3.49 -10.49 -15.55
CA ALA A 201 3.71 -11.92 -15.70
C ALA A 201 4.97 -12.35 -14.90
N ASP A 202 6.05 -11.58 -15.01
CA ASP A 202 7.28 -11.82 -14.24
C ASP A 202 7.04 -11.65 -12.74
N ARG A 203 6.30 -10.60 -12.35
CA ARG A 203 5.89 -10.38 -10.96
C ARG A 203 5.20 -11.60 -10.37
N ALA A 204 4.19 -12.11 -11.05
CA ALA A 204 3.41 -13.24 -10.56
C ALA A 204 4.22 -14.52 -10.36
N LYS A 205 5.30 -14.66 -11.12
CA LYS A 205 6.17 -15.85 -11.07
C LYS A 205 7.32 -15.73 -10.08
N TYR A 206 7.90 -14.54 -9.94
CA TYR A 206 9.19 -14.37 -9.29
C TYR A 206 9.17 -13.52 -8.04
N ILE A 207 8.18 -12.60 -7.88
CA ILE A 207 8.15 -11.72 -6.72
C ILE A 207 7.48 -12.43 -5.56
N ALA A 208 8.26 -12.61 -4.49
CA ALA A 208 7.84 -13.23 -3.24
C ALA A 208 8.64 -12.63 -2.08
N ASP A 209 8.38 -13.11 -0.88
CA ASP A 209 9.15 -12.78 0.31
C ASP A 209 10.56 -13.38 0.19
N MET A 210 11.57 -12.50 0.15
CA MET A 210 12.98 -12.89 -0.03
C MET A 210 13.58 -13.63 1.17
N ASP A 211 12.93 -13.60 2.32
CA ASP A 211 13.35 -14.40 3.47
C ASP A 211 12.99 -15.89 3.29
N HIS A 212 12.07 -16.18 2.36
CA HIS A 212 11.56 -17.53 2.11
C HIS A 212 11.82 -18.06 0.70
N VAL A 213 12.03 -17.15 -0.27
CA VAL A 213 12.20 -17.52 -1.69
C VAL A 213 13.33 -16.72 -2.31
N GLU A 214 14.21 -17.38 -3.05
CA GLU A 214 15.23 -16.71 -3.85
C GLU A 214 14.59 -16.00 -5.05
N VAL A 215 14.62 -14.66 -5.03
CA VAL A 215 14.18 -13.82 -6.15
C VAL A 215 15.40 -13.46 -7.00
N PRO A 216 15.45 -13.82 -8.30
CA PRO A 216 16.63 -13.58 -9.15
C PRO A 216 16.71 -12.12 -9.61
N LEU A 217 16.97 -11.18 -8.68
CA LEU A 217 16.95 -9.74 -8.91
C LEU A 217 17.86 -9.30 -10.06
N ASP A 218 19.12 -9.73 -10.05
CA ASP A 218 20.10 -9.33 -11.07
C ASP A 218 19.68 -9.79 -12.46
N GLY A 219 19.10 -11.00 -12.57
CA GLY A 219 18.57 -11.53 -13.81
C GLY A 219 17.39 -10.71 -14.32
N LEU A 220 16.40 -10.46 -13.47
CA LEU A 220 15.18 -9.73 -13.82
C LEU A 220 15.44 -8.25 -14.17
N LEU A 221 16.44 -7.63 -13.54
CA LEU A 221 16.83 -6.25 -13.82
C LEU A 221 17.85 -6.12 -14.95
N SER A 222 18.37 -7.23 -15.48
CA SER A 222 19.35 -7.17 -16.57
C SER A 222 18.75 -6.61 -17.86
N LYS A 223 19.53 -5.80 -18.56
CA LYS A 223 19.13 -5.27 -19.89
C LYS A 223 19.05 -6.38 -20.96
N GLU A 224 19.71 -7.51 -20.74
CA GLU A 224 19.62 -8.69 -21.62
C GLU A 224 18.25 -9.36 -21.48
N TYR A 225 17.79 -9.57 -20.24
CA TYR A 225 16.45 -10.09 -19.97
C TYR A 225 15.37 -9.18 -20.57
N ALA A 226 15.48 -7.87 -20.33
CA ALA A 226 14.55 -6.89 -20.88
C ALA A 226 14.45 -6.93 -22.41
N ARG A 227 15.59 -7.11 -23.12
CA ARG A 227 15.59 -7.28 -24.58
C ARG A 227 14.90 -8.57 -25.02
N GLY A 228 15.04 -9.65 -24.28
CA GLY A 228 14.30 -10.89 -24.51
C GLY A 228 12.79 -10.67 -24.41
N ARG A 229 12.35 -10.04 -23.32
CA ARG A 229 10.92 -9.74 -23.08
C ARG A 229 10.35 -8.76 -24.12
N GLN A 230 11.12 -7.74 -24.53
CA GLN A 230 10.75 -6.82 -25.59
C GLN A 230 10.43 -7.56 -26.91
N GLY A 231 11.21 -8.59 -27.25
CA GLY A 231 10.99 -9.40 -28.44
C GLY A 231 9.65 -10.17 -28.47
N GLU A 232 8.96 -10.24 -27.32
CA GLU A 232 7.64 -10.86 -27.20
C GLU A 232 6.48 -9.88 -27.49
N ILE A 233 6.75 -8.58 -27.63
CA ILE A 233 5.74 -7.57 -27.96
C ILE A 233 5.52 -7.55 -29.47
N ASP A 234 4.32 -7.91 -29.91
CA ASP A 234 3.88 -7.70 -31.31
C ASP A 234 3.46 -6.22 -31.45
N PRO A 235 4.02 -5.46 -32.38
CA PRO A 235 3.76 -4.02 -32.48
C PRO A 235 2.33 -3.66 -32.95
N ILE A 236 1.56 -4.63 -33.41
CA ILE A 236 0.23 -4.40 -34.01
C ILE A 236 -0.88 -5.13 -33.25
N LYS A 237 -0.54 -6.26 -32.59
CA LYS A 237 -1.51 -7.16 -32.00
C LYS A 237 -1.28 -7.28 -30.49
N ALA A 238 -2.33 -7.05 -29.70
CA ALA A 238 -2.31 -7.36 -28.27
C ALA A 238 -2.21 -8.88 -28.08
N LEU A 239 -1.25 -9.31 -27.26
CA LEU A 239 -1.00 -10.72 -26.95
C LEU A 239 -1.39 -11.01 -25.50
N ASP A 240 -1.85 -12.24 -25.27
CA ASP A 240 -1.93 -12.79 -23.91
C ASP A 240 -0.54 -13.35 -23.58
N HIS A 241 0.18 -12.60 -22.77
CA HIS A 241 1.42 -13.11 -22.18
C HIS A 241 1.05 -14.09 -21.07
N ALA A 242 1.83 -15.16 -20.90
CA ALA A 242 1.62 -16.14 -19.85
C ALA A 242 1.48 -15.39 -18.51
N ALA A 243 0.26 -15.27 -18.07
CA ALA A 243 -0.13 -14.30 -17.06
C ALA A 243 -0.04 -14.91 -15.68
N GLY A 244 0.46 -14.10 -14.76
CA GLY A 244 -0.09 -14.12 -13.44
C GLY A 244 -1.55 -13.62 -13.45
N VAL A 245 -2.31 -14.04 -12.46
CA VAL A 245 -3.70 -13.63 -12.25
C VAL A 245 -3.76 -12.09 -12.26
N PRO A 246 -4.68 -11.48 -13.02
CA PRO A 246 -4.88 -10.05 -12.98
C PRO A 246 -5.31 -9.66 -11.55
N LEU A 247 -4.44 -8.99 -10.83
CA LEU A 247 -4.80 -8.39 -9.55
C LEU A 247 -5.82 -7.29 -9.84
N GLY A 248 -6.91 -7.31 -9.07
CA GLY A 248 -7.89 -6.25 -9.09
C GLY A 248 -7.25 -4.90 -8.85
N ALA A 249 -7.91 -3.82 -9.25
CA ALA A 249 -7.44 -2.46 -9.05
C ALA A 249 -7.10 -2.23 -7.57
N SER A 250 -5.86 -1.85 -7.29
CA SER A 250 -5.37 -1.52 -5.95
C SER A 250 -5.35 0.00 -5.81
N ASP A 251 -5.95 0.52 -4.75
CA ASP A 251 -5.84 1.92 -4.37
C ASP A 251 -4.73 2.08 -3.34
N THR A 252 -3.78 2.92 -3.66
CA THR A 252 -2.64 3.20 -2.79
C THR A 252 -2.48 4.70 -2.61
N ILE A 253 -2.20 5.14 -1.40
CA ILE A 253 -1.80 6.50 -1.11
C ILE A 253 -0.29 6.59 -1.26
N TYR A 254 0.16 7.41 -2.20
CA TYR A 254 1.54 7.75 -2.40
C TYR A 254 1.74 9.25 -2.29
N LEU A 255 2.70 9.67 -1.51
CA LEU A 255 3.09 11.07 -1.40
C LEU A 255 4.60 11.25 -1.54
N THR A 256 4.98 12.38 -2.07
CA THR A 256 6.37 12.82 -2.13
C THR A 256 6.51 14.19 -1.49
N THR A 257 7.61 14.41 -0.80
CA THR A 257 7.98 15.71 -0.30
C THR A 257 9.41 16.03 -0.66
N ALA A 258 9.71 17.30 -0.86
CA ALA A 258 11.06 17.79 -1.05
C ALA A 258 11.22 19.13 -0.31
N ASP A 259 12.40 19.39 0.22
CA ASP A 259 12.73 20.65 0.86
C ASP A 259 13.77 21.47 0.06
N LYS A 260 14.03 22.67 0.50
CA LYS A 260 15.00 23.58 -0.14
C LYS A 260 16.46 23.09 -0.06
N ASP A 261 16.76 22.17 0.82
CA ASP A 261 18.09 21.61 1.05
C ASP A 261 18.32 20.33 0.22
N GLY A 262 17.31 19.93 -0.59
CA GLY A 262 17.37 18.76 -1.49
C GLY A 262 17.01 17.43 -0.82
N ASN A 263 16.54 17.46 0.43
CA ASN A 263 16.01 16.26 1.04
C ASN A 263 14.68 15.87 0.39
N MET A 264 14.50 14.60 0.08
CA MET A 264 13.30 14.06 -0.55
C MET A 264 12.79 12.86 0.24
N CYS A 265 11.46 12.75 0.33
CA CYS A 265 10.80 11.59 0.89
C CYS A 265 9.78 11.05 -0.11
N SER A 266 9.88 9.76 -0.37
CA SER A 266 8.92 8.98 -1.13
C SER A 266 8.22 8.04 -0.16
N PHE A 267 6.91 8.22 0.03
CA PHE A 267 6.16 7.59 1.11
C PHE A 267 4.92 6.89 0.59
N ILE A 268 4.84 5.58 0.84
CA ILE A 268 3.68 4.74 0.52
C ILE A 268 3.11 4.18 1.81
N ASN A 269 1.80 4.32 1.99
CA ASN A 269 1.05 3.73 3.07
C ASN A 269 -0.32 3.30 2.56
N SER A 270 -0.60 2.00 2.54
CA SER A 270 -1.76 1.46 1.83
C SER A 270 -2.42 0.32 2.58
N LEU A 271 -3.72 0.20 2.38
CA LEU A 271 -4.52 -0.96 2.77
C LEU A 271 -4.65 -1.99 1.63
N PHE A 272 -3.98 -1.79 0.50
CA PHE A 272 -4.00 -2.58 -0.72
C PHE A 272 -5.32 -2.46 -1.52
N HIS A 273 -6.46 -2.81 -0.97
CA HIS A 273 -7.78 -2.59 -1.56
C HIS A 273 -8.56 -1.49 -0.81
N HIS A 274 -9.60 -0.92 -1.43
CA HIS A 274 -10.54 -0.02 -0.76
C HIS A 274 -11.07 -0.65 0.53
N PHE A 275 -10.83 0.04 1.65
CA PHE A 275 -11.13 -0.47 2.99
C PHE A 275 -10.48 -1.83 3.31
N GLY A 276 -9.33 -2.14 2.73
CA GLY A 276 -8.52 -3.31 3.04
C GLY A 276 -9.31 -4.61 3.12
N SER A 277 -9.10 -5.36 4.21
CA SER A 277 -9.85 -6.57 4.56
C SER A 277 -11.35 -6.32 4.83
N GLY A 278 -11.76 -5.07 5.03
CA GLY A 278 -13.09 -4.68 5.50
C GLY A 278 -13.25 -4.74 7.03
N VAL A 279 -12.25 -5.22 7.75
CA VAL A 279 -12.30 -5.40 9.21
C VAL A 279 -11.76 -4.18 9.93
N THR A 280 -12.57 -3.60 10.79
CA THR A 280 -12.10 -2.62 11.79
C THR A 280 -11.79 -3.32 13.11
N ALA A 281 -10.65 -3.02 13.68
CA ALA A 281 -10.18 -3.63 14.93
C ALA A 281 -10.94 -3.04 16.15
N GLY A 282 -12.06 -3.65 16.50
CA GLY A 282 -12.88 -3.25 17.65
C GLY A 282 -13.21 -1.75 17.65
N ASP A 283 -12.99 -1.12 18.78
CA ASP A 283 -13.21 0.34 18.99
C ASP A 283 -11.97 1.21 18.75
N THR A 284 -10.93 0.68 18.09
CA THR A 284 -9.73 1.46 17.74
C THR A 284 -9.96 2.44 16.61
N GLY A 285 -10.96 2.21 15.77
CA GLY A 285 -11.18 2.94 14.51
C GLY A 285 -10.15 2.61 13.41
N ILE A 286 -9.24 1.65 13.64
CA ILE A 286 -8.23 1.21 12.67
C ILE A 286 -8.87 0.21 11.70
N MET A 287 -8.78 0.49 10.42
CA MET A 287 -9.09 -0.45 9.35
C MET A 287 -7.86 -1.32 9.06
N LEU A 288 -8.03 -2.64 9.05
CA LEU A 288 -6.95 -3.60 8.74
C LEU A 288 -6.77 -3.78 7.23
N GLN A 289 -5.52 -4.02 6.83
CA GLN A 289 -5.15 -4.27 5.42
C GLN A 289 -5.90 -5.44 4.82
#